data_347c23b8e15b48750b2972d2bfa481cb
#
_entry.id   347c23b8e15b48750b2972d2bfa481cb
#
_cell.length_a   1.000
_cell.length_b   1.000
_cell.length_c   1.000
_cell.angle_alpha   90.00
_cell.angle_beta   90.00
_cell.angle_gamma   90.00
#
_symmetry.space_group_name_H-M   'P 1'
#
loop_
_entity.id
_entity.type
_entity.pdbx_description
1 polymer ?
#
loop_
_entity_poly.entity_id
_entity_poly.type
_entity_poly.pdbx_seq_one_letter_code
_entity_poly.pdbx_strand_id
1 'polypeptide(L)'
;GKLQWPVSGKIISKFGTQINSELNTTTENIGIEIECPKHTTAMTIMDGYISKITFIAGMGNVIIINHGDDYKTIYSNIDGSIIENSDGTKTIFSTIDPSIKVSENQYISNNYKVGTISNNLTNNSGILHFQIWYKDKNLNPESWLIQK
;
A
#
# COMPACT_ATOMS: atom_id res chain seq x y z
N GLY A 1 13.44 0.77 12.73
CA GLY A 1 13.40 1.53 11.51
C GLY A 1 13.17 3.01 11.74
N LYS A 2 13.39 3.78 10.69
CA LYS A 2 13.31 5.25 10.74
C LYS A 2 12.28 5.83 9.78
N LEU A 3 11.62 5.00 8.97
CA LEU A 3 10.68 5.49 7.98
C LEU A 3 9.31 5.72 8.61
N GLN A 4 8.61 6.75 8.14
CA GLN A 4 7.27 7.06 8.60
C GLN A 4 6.28 5.99 8.13
N TRP A 5 5.21 5.79 8.87
CA TRP A 5 4.15 4.87 8.49
C TRP A 5 3.40 5.38 7.25
N PRO A 6 2.99 4.47 6.35
CA PRO A 6 2.24 4.88 5.15
C PRO A 6 0.83 5.37 5.48
N VAL A 7 0.24 4.90 6.56
CA VAL A 7 -1.03 5.40 7.12
C VAL A 7 -0.93 5.37 8.63
N SER A 8 -1.75 6.20 9.28
CA SER A 8 -1.90 6.19 10.72
C SER A 8 -2.97 5.17 11.10
N GLY A 9 -2.59 4.13 11.84
CA GLY A 9 -3.49 3.05 12.20
C GLY A 9 -2.80 2.00 13.05
N LYS A 10 -3.44 0.85 13.17
CA LYS A 10 -2.89 -0.26 13.95
C LYS A 10 -2.69 -1.49 13.05
N ILE A 11 -1.66 -2.27 13.34
CA ILE A 11 -1.41 -3.50 12.63
C ILE A 11 -2.42 -4.56 13.09
N ILE A 12 -3.15 -5.13 12.14
CA ILE A 12 -4.10 -6.21 12.41
C ILE A 12 -3.62 -7.54 11.82
N SER A 13 -2.60 -7.51 10.97
CA SER A 13 -1.97 -8.72 10.42
C SER A 13 -0.49 -8.44 10.23
N LYS A 14 0.34 -9.30 10.81
CA LYS A 14 1.80 -9.14 10.81
C LYS A 14 2.44 -9.93 9.67
N PHE A 15 3.62 -9.47 9.27
CA PHE A 15 4.46 -10.15 8.29
C PHE A 15 4.92 -11.51 8.83
N GLY A 16 5.04 -12.47 7.92
CA GLY A 16 5.64 -13.77 8.19
C GLY A 16 4.60 -14.87 8.45
N THR A 17 5.06 -15.93 9.06
CA THR A 17 4.23 -17.11 9.31
C THR A 17 3.29 -16.86 10.48
N GLN A 18 1.99 -17.06 10.25
CA GLN A 18 0.96 -16.97 11.28
C GLN A 18 0.33 -18.36 11.44
N ILE A 19 0.27 -18.84 12.67
CA ILE A 19 -0.26 -20.17 12.99
C ILE A 19 -1.55 -19.99 13.77
N ASN A 20 -2.64 -20.61 13.31
CA ASN A 20 -3.89 -20.70 14.04
C ASN A 20 -4.03 -22.13 14.55
N SER A 21 -3.77 -22.34 15.85
CA SER A 21 -3.79 -23.66 16.45
C SER A 21 -5.20 -24.25 16.53
N GLU A 22 -6.23 -23.41 16.64
CA GLU A 22 -7.62 -23.89 16.68
C GLU A 22 -8.05 -24.48 15.35
N LEU A 23 -7.69 -23.80 14.24
CA LEU A 23 -8.05 -24.24 12.90
C LEU A 23 -6.98 -25.12 12.28
N ASN A 24 -5.86 -25.31 12.96
CA ASN A 24 -4.71 -26.06 12.45
C ASN A 24 -4.28 -25.56 11.08
N THR A 25 -4.25 -24.25 10.90
CA THR A 25 -3.86 -23.59 9.65
C THR A 25 -2.60 -22.76 9.83
N THR A 26 -1.84 -22.64 8.76
CA THR A 26 -0.66 -21.79 8.68
C THR A 26 -0.82 -20.84 7.52
N THR A 27 -0.59 -19.55 7.75
CA THR A 27 -0.68 -18.51 6.73
C THR A 27 0.66 -17.80 6.62
N GLU A 28 1.14 -17.61 5.39
CA GLU A 28 2.33 -16.82 5.11
C GLU A 28 1.88 -15.43 4.65
N ASN A 29 2.19 -14.42 5.45
CA ASN A 29 1.89 -13.03 5.11
C ASN A 29 3.12 -12.36 4.51
N ILE A 30 2.98 -11.84 3.30
CA ILE A 30 4.09 -11.21 2.56
C ILE A 30 4.22 -9.72 2.84
N GLY A 31 3.35 -9.19 3.68
CA GLY A 31 3.35 -7.79 4.10
C GLY A 31 2.60 -7.65 5.41
N ILE A 32 2.18 -6.44 5.72
CA ILE A 32 1.37 -6.17 6.90
C ILE A 32 0.03 -5.60 6.48
N GLU A 33 -0.98 -5.73 7.34
CA GLU A 33 -2.24 -5.05 7.19
C GLU A 33 -2.42 -4.04 8.30
N ILE A 34 -2.75 -2.81 7.92
CA ILE A 34 -2.92 -1.69 8.84
C ILE A 34 -4.37 -1.24 8.75
N GLU A 35 -5.08 -1.31 9.87
CA GLU A 35 -6.44 -0.79 9.97
C GLU A 35 -6.40 0.68 10.34
N CYS A 36 -7.12 1.48 9.59
CA CYS A 36 -7.16 2.94 9.77
C CYS A 36 -8.61 3.43 9.62
N PRO A 37 -8.91 4.66 10.02
CA PRO A 37 -10.23 5.24 9.75
C PRO A 37 -10.52 5.22 8.25
N LYS A 38 -11.79 5.10 7.89
CA LYS A 38 -12.18 5.15 6.48
C LYS A 38 -11.67 6.43 5.84
N HIS A 39 -11.31 6.32 4.55
CA HIS A 39 -10.85 7.46 3.75
C HIS A 39 -9.50 8.04 4.18
N THR A 40 -8.74 7.32 5.02
CA THR A 40 -7.39 7.75 5.39
C THR A 40 -6.53 7.90 4.15
N THR A 41 -5.76 8.97 4.10
CA THR A 41 -4.81 9.19 3.00
C THR A 41 -3.54 8.39 3.25
N ALA A 42 -3.11 7.65 2.23
CA ALA A 42 -1.85 6.92 2.26
C ALA A 42 -0.73 7.81 1.75
N MET A 43 0.43 7.73 2.40
CA MET A 43 1.59 8.56 2.11
C MET A 43 2.75 7.68 1.68
N THR A 44 3.63 8.21 0.82
CA THR A 44 4.89 7.55 0.51
C THR A 44 5.81 7.56 1.73
N ILE A 45 6.63 6.53 1.85
CA ILE A 45 7.61 6.43 2.94
C ILE A 45 9.04 6.76 2.47
N MET A 46 9.26 6.89 1.17
CA MET A 46 10.53 7.19 0.53
C MET A 46 10.30 7.79 -0.84
N ASP A 47 11.25 8.59 -1.33
CA ASP A 47 11.25 9.07 -2.70
C ASP A 47 11.25 7.91 -3.68
N GLY A 48 10.66 8.10 -4.84
CA GLY A 48 10.66 7.09 -5.88
C GLY A 48 9.80 7.45 -7.07
N TYR A 49 9.58 6.46 -7.92
CA TYR A 49 8.72 6.58 -9.10
C TYR A 49 7.55 5.65 -8.98
N ILE A 50 6.38 6.09 -9.39
CA ILE A 50 5.23 5.20 -9.53
C ILE A 50 5.57 4.23 -10.68
N SER A 51 5.74 2.97 -10.35
CA SER A 51 6.14 1.94 -11.31
C SER A 51 4.94 1.32 -12.00
N LYS A 52 3.87 1.05 -11.24
CA LYS A 52 2.70 0.37 -11.79
C LYS A 52 1.45 0.73 -10.99
N ILE A 53 0.35 0.90 -11.70
CA ILE A 53 -0.99 1.07 -11.15
C ILE A 53 -1.88 0.03 -11.81
N THR A 54 -2.53 -0.83 -11.02
CA THR A 54 -3.35 -1.91 -11.57
C THR A 54 -4.42 -2.35 -10.56
N PHE A 55 -5.43 -3.04 -11.05
CA PHE A 55 -6.42 -3.70 -10.21
C PHE A 55 -6.10 -5.20 -10.16
N ILE A 56 -6.07 -5.78 -8.97
CA ILE A 56 -5.86 -7.21 -8.78
C ILE A 56 -7.03 -7.74 -7.95
N ALA A 57 -7.74 -8.73 -8.50
CA ALA A 57 -8.86 -9.35 -7.78
C ALA A 57 -8.36 -9.90 -6.43
N GLY A 58 -9.10 -9.60 -5.37
CA GLY A 58 -8.74 -9.96 -4.00
C GLY A 58 -7.82 -8.97 -3.30
N MET A 59 -7.16 -8.08 -4.04
CA MET A 59 -6.28 -7.05 -3.47
C MET A 59 -6.79 -5.63 -3.68
N GLY A 60 -7.70 -5.43 -4.65
CA GLY A 60 -8.18 -4.11 -5.02
C GLY A 60 -7.21 -3.37 -5.91
N ASN A 61 -7.25 -2.05 -5.88
CA ASN A 61 -6.29 -1.24 -6.63
C ASN A 61 -4.94 -1.28 -5.93
N VAL A 62 -3.89 -1.46 -6.73
CA VAL A 62 -2.52 -1.65 -6.27
C VAL A 62 -1.63 -0.60 -6.90
N ILE A 63 -0.81 0.05 -6.09
CA ILE A 63 0.21 1.00 -6.53
C ILE A 63 1.58 0.46 -6.13
N ILE A 64 2.48 0.32 -7.10
CA ILE A 64 3.86 -0.12 -6.88
C ILE A 64 4.77 1.08 -7.08
N ILE A 65 5.63 1.34 -6.09
CA ILE A 65 6.60 2.44 -6.12
C ILE A 65 8.00 1.85 -6.17
N ASN A 66 8.78 2.28 -7.16
CA ASN A 66 10.18 1.88 -7.28
C ASN A 66 11.06 2.98 -6.66
N HIS A 67 11.77 2.63 -5.60
CA HIS A 67 12.61 3.58 -4.83
C HIS A 67 14.06 3.59 -5.30
N GLY A 68 14.41 2.81 -6.31
CA GLY A 68 15.79 2.63 -6.72
C GLY A 68 16.50 1.60 -5.84
N ASP A 69 17.73 1.24 -6.21
CA ASP A 69 18.57 0.26 -5.49
C ASP A 69 17.84 -1.05 -5.19
N ASP A 70 16.94 -1.46 -6.10
CA ASP A 70 16.15 -2.70 -6.03
C ASP A 70 15.09 -2.73 -4.93
N TYR A 71 14.76 -1.58 -4.33
CA TYR A 71 13.69 -1.48 -3.33
C TYR A 71 12.38 -1.03 -3.95
N LYS A 72 11.29 -1.67 -3.53
CA LYS A 72 9.92 -1.32 -3.92
C LYS A 72 9.00 -1.36 -2.73
N THR A 73 7.97 -0.51 -2.74
CA THR A 73 6.85 -0.61 -1.81
C THR A 73 5.57 -0.84 -2.61
N ILE A 74 4.66 -1.60 -2.02
CA ILE A 74 3.40 -1.95 -2.67
C ILE A 74 2.26 -1.58 -1.73
N TYR A 75 1.35 -0.77 -2.25
CA TYR A 75 0.14 -0.31 -1.57
C TYR A 75 -1.05 -1.01 -2.20
N SER A 76 -1.81 -1.76 -1.44
CA SER A 76 -2.99 -2.47 -1.95
C SER A 76 -4.25 -2.01 -1.21
N ASN A 77 -5.40 -2.20 -1.85
CA ASN A 77 -6.70 -1.77 -1.35
C ASN A 77 -6.86 -0.25 -1.36
N ILE A 78 -6.36 0.37 -2.43
CA ILE A 78 -6.44 1.82 -2.62
C ILE A 78 -7.76 2.15 -3.31
N ASP A 79 -8.49 3.11 -2.75
CA ASP A 79 -9.70 3.64 -3.37
C ASP A 79 -9.34 4.45 -4.60
N GLY A 80 -10.06 4.23 -5.68
CA GLY A 80 -9.86 5.09 -6.85
C GLY A 80 -10.39 4.53 -8.13
N SER A 81 -10.46 5.45 -9.09
CA SER A 81 -10.76 5.12 -10.49
C SER A 81 -9.46 5.13 -11.28
N ILE A 82 -9.21 4.07 -12.02
CA ILE A 82 -8.02 3.96 -12.88
C ILE A 82 -8.43 4.31 -14.30
N ILE A 83 -7.68 5.24 -14.90
CA ILE A 83 -7.84 5.58 -16.32
C ILE A 83 -6.55 5.26 -17.06
N GLU A 84 -6.68 4.97 -18.36
CA GLU A 84 -5.53 4.79 -19.23
C GLU A 84 -5.33 6.09 -20.03
N ASN A 85 -4.12 6.61 -20.00
CA ASN A 85 -3.76 7.82 -20.71
C ASN A 85 -3.42 7.50 -22.17
N SER A 86 -3.34 8.56 -23.00
CA SER A 86 -3.05 8.39 -24.42
C SER A 86 -1.68 7.75 -24.70
N ASP A 87 -0.73 7.90 -23.77
CA ASP A 87 0.61 7.29 -23.89
C ASP A 87 0.68 5.86 -23.36
N GLY A 88 -0.46 5.29 -22.90
CA GLY A 88 -0.53 3.96 -22.37
C GLY A 88 -0.28 3.85 -20.87
N THR A 89 0.15 4.93 -20.22
CA THR A 89 0.29 4.95 -18.76
C THR A 89 -1.06 5.01 -18.09
N LYS A 90 -1.10 4.61 -16.81
CA LYS A 90 -2.32 4.66 -16.01
C LYS A 90 -2.23 5.74 -14.94
N THR A 91 -3.37 6.34 -14.64
CA THR A 91 -3.54 7.28 -13.54
C THR A 91 -4.65 6.76 -12.64
N ILE A 92 -4.46 6.85 -11.33
CA ILE A 92 -5.50 6.54 -10.36
C ILE A 92 -5.89 7.81 -9.62
N PHE A 93 -7.20 8.06 -9.53
CA PHE A 93 -7.78 9.19 -8.80
C PHE A 93 -8.54 8.65 -7.60
N SER A 94 -8.33 9.25 -6.44
CA SER A 94 -9.18 8.98 -5.29
C SER A 94 -10.63 9.39 -5.60
N THR A 95 -11.60 8.55 -5.26
CA THR A 95 -13.02 8.91 -5.43
C THR A 95 -13.49 9.85 -4.32
N ILE A 96 -12.75 9.92 -3.22
CA ILE A 96 -13.07 10.78 -2.08
C ILE A 96 -12.53 12.19 -2.29
N ASP A 97 -11.30 12.29 -2.79
CA ASP A 97 -10.65 13.56 -3.11
C ASP A 97 -9.90 13.41 -4.43
N PRO A 98 -10.54 13.76 -5.57
CA PRO A 98 -9.90 13.56 -6.88
C PRO A 98 -8.63 14.37 -7.11
N SER A 99 -8.30 15.32 -6.24
CA SER A 99 -7.01 16.02 -6.32
C SER A 99 -5.86 15.11 -5.87
N ILE A 100 -6.17 14.04 -5.13
CA ILE A 100 -5.19 13.01 -4.78
C ILE A 100 -5.15 12.03 -5.94
N LYS A 101 -4.10 12.13 -6.73
CA LYS A 101 -3.92 11.29 -7.92
C LYS A 101 -2.45 11.05 -8.18
N VAL A 102 -2.13 9.89 -8.74
CA VAL A 102 -0.77 9.56 -9.18
C VAL A 102 -0.85 8.87 -10.54
N SER A 103 0.21 9.01 -11.31
CA SER A 103 0.33 8.40 -12.64
C SER A 103 1.59 7.55 -12.71
N GLU A 104 1.54 6.50 -13.52
CA GLU A 104 2.73 5.69 -13.79
C GLU A 104 3.85 6.57 -14.37
N ASN A 105 5.07 6.28 -13.95
CA ASN A 105 6.30 7.01 -14.28
C ASN A 105 6.45 8.38 -13.60
N GLN A 106 5.51 8.76 -12.75
CA GLN A 106 5.61 10.01 -11.99
C GLN A 106 6.64 9.85 -10.87
N TYR A 107 7.57 10.80 -10.76
CA TYR A 107 8.45 10.90 -9.60
C TYR A 107 7.68 11.49 -8.43
N ILE A 108 7.82 10.88 -7.26
CA ILE A 108 7.17 11.35 -6.04
C ILE A 108 8.20 11.43 -4.92
N SER A 109 8.10 12.48 -4.11
CA SER A 109 8.96 12.65 -2.95
C SER A 109 8.38 11.93 -1.74
N ASN A 110 9.22 11.75 -0.73
CA ASN A 110 8.78 11.25 0.56
C ASN A 110 7.59 12.05 1.09
N ASN A 111 6.69 11.36 1.76
CA ASN A 111 5.52 11.97 2.38
C ASN A 111 4.53 12.60 1.37
N TYR A 112 4.47 12.02 0.18
CA TYR A 112 3.55 12.43 -0.88
C TYR A 112 2.24 11.63 -0.76
N LYS A 113 1.11 12.28 -1.00
CA LYS A 113 -0.20 11.63 -0.95
C LYS A 113 -0.40 10.77 -2.20
N VAL A 114 -0.48 9.44 -2.01
CA VAL A 114 -0.62 8.52 -3.15
C VAL A 114 -2.03 8.04 -3.37
N GLY A 115 -2.89 8.13 -2.37
CA GLY A 115 -4.27 7.67 -2.51
C GLY A 115 -5.00 7.69 -1.19
N THR A 116 -6.24 7.23 -1.23
CA THR A 116 -7.07 7.05 -0.04
C THR A 116 -7.41 5.56 0.08
N ILE A 117 -7.64 5.12 1.31
CA ILE A 117 -7.85 3.69 1.57
C ILE A 117 -9.33 3.36 1.33
N SER A 118 -9.59 2.22 0.67
CA SER A 118 -10.94 1.73 0.46
C SER A 118 -11.60 1.36 1.78
N ASN A 119 -12.91 1.60 1.86
CA ASN A 119 -13.68 1.23 3.04
C ASN A 119 -13.81 -0.26 3.18
N ASN A 120 -13.79 -0.73 4.43
CA ASN A 120 -14.31 -2.02 4.77
C ASN A 120 -15.85 -1.92 4.89
N LEU A 121 -16.56 -2.78 4.18
CA LEU A 121 -18.03 -2.72 4.14
C LEU A 121 -18.68 -3.13 5.47
N THR A 122 -17.98 -3.85 6.33
CA THR A 122 -18.55 -4.39 7.58
C THR A 122 -18.36 -3.49 8.78
N ASN A 123 -17.32 -2.63 8.74
CA ASN A 123 -17.08 -1.72 9.85
C ASN A 123 -16.47 -0.44 9.31
N ASN A 124 -16.85 0.57 9.36
CA ASN A 124 -16.51 1.93 8.94
C ASN A 124 -15.01 2.27 8.99
N SER A 125 -14.16 1.29 8.68
CA SER A 125 -12.71 1.44 8.65
C SER A 125 -12.16 1.08 7.28
N GLY A 126 -10.87 1.35 7.07
CA GLY A 126 -10.13 0.92 5.90
C GLY A 126 -8.95 0.05 6.31
N ILE A 127 -8.49 -0.78 5.40
CA ILE A 127 -7.33 -1.63 5.63
C ILE A 127 -6.36 -1.41 4.48
N LEU A 128 -5.16 -0.96 4.80
CA LEU A 128 -4.06 -0.91 3.84
C LEU A 128 -3.26 -2.20 3.96
N HIS A 129 -3.10 -2.89 2.84
CA HIS A 129 -2.11 -3.97 2.75
C HIS A 129 -0.83 -3.38 2.20
N PHE A 130 0.28 -3.50 2.94
CA PHE A 130 1.53 -2.81 2.65
C PHE A 130 2.69 -3.80 2.62
N GLN A 131 3.50 -3.74 1.56
CA GLN A 131 4.64 -4.61 1.37
C GLN A 131 5.89 -3.80 1.09
N ILE A 132 7.04 -4.29 1.55
CA ILE A 132 8.36 -3.79 1.17
C ILE A 132 9.10 -4.95 0.52
N TRP A 133 9.68 -4.69 -0.64
CA TRP A 133 10.45 -5.67 -1.40
C TRP A 133 11.89 -5.20 -1.59
N TYR A 134 12.83 -6.11 -1.48
CA TYR A 134 14.21 -5.92 -1.94
C TYR A 134 14.49 -7.01 -2.97
N LYS A 135 14.72 -6.62 -4.23
CA LYS A 135 14.81 -7.54 -5.34
C LYS A 135 13.53 -8.39 -5.40
N ASP A 136 13.64 -9.71 -5.28
CA ASP A 136 12.51 -10.64 -5.32
C ASP A 136 12.08 -11.12 -3.93
N LYS A 137 12.55 -10.46 -2.86
CA LYS A 137 12.26 -10.86 -1.47
C LYS A 137 11.32 -9.88 -0.80
N ASN A 138 10.32 -10.41 -0.11
CA ASN A 138 9.49 -9.62 0.79
C ASN A 138 10.26 -9.38 2.09
N LEU A 139 10.25 -8.14 2.56
CA LEU A 139 10.87 -7.75 3.83
C LEU A 139 9.77 -7.49 4.85
N ASN A 140 10.10 -7.63 6.13
CA ASN A 140 9.18 -7.27 7.21
C ASN A 140 9.07 -5.75 7.31
N PRO A 141 7.92 -5.15 6.95
CA PRO A 141 7.80 -3.69 6.98
C PRO A 141 8.04 -3.08 8.36
N GLU A 142 7.69 -3.78 9.45
CA GLU A 142 7.89 -3.26 10.80
C GLU A 142 9.36 -2.99 11.11
N SER A 143 10.28 -3.72 10.47
CA SER A 143 11.71 -3.50 10.66
C SER A 143 12.20 -2.18 10.04
N TRP A 144 11.44 -1.60 9.13
CA TRP A 144 11.80 -0.39 8.40
C TRP A 144 11.08 0.84 8.90
N LEU A 145 9.91 0.66 9.53
CA LEU A 145 9.06 1.75 10.00
C LEU A 145 9.40 2.14 11.42
N ILE A 146 9.17 3.41 11.76
CA ILE A 146 9.38 3.91 13.11
C ILE A 146 8.56 3.06 14.07
N GLN A 147 9.19 2.64 15.18
CA GLN A 147 8.52 1.84 16.18
C GLN A 147 7.45 2.66 16.91
N LYS A 148 6.26 2.09 17.00
CA LYS A 148 5.14 2.72 17.68
C LYS A 148 5.12 2.44 19.17
#